data_72d24dae4f8bf86e6d4101932105dbf5
#
_entry.id   72d24dae4f8bf86e6d4101932105dbf5
#
_cell.length_a   1.000
_cell.length_b   1.000
_cell.length_c   1.000
_cell.angle_alpha   90.00
_cell.angle_beta   90.00
_cell.angle_gamma   90.00
#
_symmetry.space_group_name_H-M   'P 1'
#
loop_
_entity.id
_entity.type
_entity.pdbx_description
1 polymer ?
#
loop_
_entity_poly.entity_id
_entity_poly.type
_entity_poly.pdbx_seq_one_letter_code
_entity_poly.pdbx_strand_id
1 'polypeptide(L)'
;MLAVIADSASLARTHLADAISFAEEQGIPLQVIQTAELDRPEYVLNDSSRCFHCKDELFDVMEAFREANGFNSIAYGVNLDDQGDFRPGQAAARQHHVASPLLDAGLTKQDIRDLALAAGLRVWDKPASACLSSRIEYGRPVTREALSVVERGEDALRELGFRQFRVRHHGEIVRIEVAKEELPRALDSAMAGEFARIFKALGFKFVTLDLEGFRSGSMNSLLPIEDLRRAG
;
A
#
# COMPACT_ATOMS: atom_id res chain seq x y z
N MET A 1 19.52 -13.74 -9.34
CA MET A 1 18.66 -12.75 -8.65
C MET A 1 17.49 -13.50 -8.03
N LEU A 2 17.09 -13.14 -6.82
CA LEU A 2 15.94 -13.69 -6.12
C LEU A 2 14.98 -12.52 -5.81
N ALA A 3 13.73 -12.64 -6.19
CA ALA A 3 12.69 -11.72 -5.74
C ALA A 3 12.28 -12.07 -4.31
N VAL A 4 11.97 -11.05 -3.51
CA VAL A 4 11.51 -11.23 -2.14
C VAL A 4 10.25 -10.41 -1.93
N ILE A 5 9.23 -10.99 -1.33
CA ILE A 5 8.02 -10.30 -0.90
C ILE A 5 7.77 -10.55 0.58
N ALA A 6 7.43 -9.50 1.32
CA ALA A 6 7.04 -9.63 2.71
C ALA A 6 5.56 -10.03 2.82
N ASP A 7 5.29 -11.11 3.53
CA ASP A 7 3.97 -11.44 4.03
C ASP A 7 3.75 -10.68 5.33
N SER A 8 3.22 -9.48 5.18
CA SER A 8 2.98 -8.49 6.23
C SER A 8 1.48 -8.39 6.50
N ALA A 9 1.10 -8.09 7.73
CA ALA A 9 -0.30 -7.85 8.10
C ALA A 9 -0.91 -6.66 7.35
N SER A 10 -0.08 -5.72 6.89
CA SER A 10 -0.49 -4.54 6.12
C SER A 10 -0.53 -4.76 4.60
N LEU A 11 -0.10 -5.93 4.10
CA LEU A 11 -0.21 -6.31 2.70
C LEU A 11 -1.54 -7.03 2.46
N ALA A 12 -2.37 -6.51 1.55
CA ALA A 12 -3.62 -7.19 1.16
C ALA A 12 -3.33 -8.60 0.62
N ARG A 13 -4.10 -9.59 1.07
CA ARG A 13 -3.91 -11.00 0.67
C ARG A 13 -4.02 -11.19 -0.85
N THR A 14 -4.93 -10.44 -1.48
CA THR A 14 -5.04 -10.44 -2.95
C THR A 14 -3.77 -9.96 -3.65
N HIS A 15 -3.04 -9.00 -3.06
CA HIS A 15 -1.78 -8.52 -3.63
C HIS A 15 -0.64 -9.52 -3.45
N LEU A 16 -0.60 -10.22 -2.31
CA LEU A 16 0.37 -11.30 -2.08
C LEU A 16 0.15 -12.43 -3.08
N ALA A 17 -1.10 -12.90 -3.21
CA ALA A 17 -1.46 -13.96 -4.15
C ALA A 17 -1.12 -13.59 -5.61
N ASP A 18 -1.43 -12.34 -6.02
CA ASP A 18 -1.13 -11.85 -7.36
C ASP A 18 0.39 -11.75 -7.63
N ALA A 19 1.17 -11.37 -6.62
CA ALA A 19 2.64 -11.33 -6.76
C ALA A 19 3.26 -12.73 -6.89
N ILE A 20 2.76 -13.70 -6.13
CA ILE A 20 3.18 -15.10 -6.23
C ILE A 20 2.84 -15.65 -7.62
N SER A 21 1.58 -15.51 -8.05
CA SER A 21 1.14 -15.97 -9.37
C SER A 21 1.96 -15.32 -10.50
N PHE A 22 2.22 -14.01 -10.41
CA PHE A 22 3.04 -13.31 -11.40
C PHE A 22 4.47 -13.84 -11.44
N ALA A 23 5.08 -14.10 -10.30
CA ALA A 23 6.44 -14.65 -10.25
C ALA A 23 6.50 -16.06 -10.86
N GLU A 24 5.52 -16.91 -10.58
CA GLU A 24 5.38 -18.25 -11.17
C GLU A 24 5.21 -18.18 -12.69
N GLU A 25 4.28 -17.34 -13.18
CA GLU A 25 4.03 -17.13 -14.61
C GLU A 25 5.29 -16.68 -15.38
N GLN A 26 6.12 -15.85 -14.74
CA GLN A 26 7.34 -15.32 -15.35
C GLN A 26 8.59 -16.16 -15.07
N GLY A 27 8.47 -17.25 -14.32
CA GLY A 27 9.63 -18.09 -13.92
C GLY A 27 10.62 -17.34 -13.03
N ILE A 28 10.16 -16.36 -12.24
CA ILE A 28 11.00 -15.57 -11.33
C ILE A 28 11.11 -16.31 -10.01
N PRO A 29 12.30 -16.69 -9.56
CA PRO A 29 12.47 -17.25 -8.22
C PRO A 29 12.00 -16.24 -7.17
N LEU A 30 11.04 -16.63 -6.34
CA LEU A 30 10.41 -15.79 -5.32
C LEU A 30 10.54 -16.44 -3.95
N GLN A 31 10.94 -15.64 -2.95
CA GLN A 31 10.89 -15.99 -1.54
C GLN A 31 9.85 -15.11 -0.83
N VAL A 32 8.95 -15.75 -0.10
CA VAL A 32 8.06 -15.06 0.85
C VAL A 32 8.74 -15.04 2.22
N ILE A 33 8.88 -13.85 2.82
CA ILE A 33 9.40 -13.66 4.17
C ILE A 33 8.31 -13.08 5.07
N GLN A 34 8.40 -13.33 6.37
CA GLN A 34 7.48 -12.75 7.35
C GLN A 34 8.08 -11.47 7.94
N THR A 35 7.26 -10.46 8.17
CA THR A 35 7.62 -9.25 8.91
C THR A 35 6.68 -9.04 10.09
N ALA A 36 7.18 -8.36 11.12
CA ALA A 36 6.51 -8.20 12.40
C ALA A 36 6.32 -6.70 12.76
N GLU A 37 6.02 -5.86 11.77
CA GLU A 37 5.87 -4.42 11.98
C GLU A 37 4.81 -4.05 13.04
N LEU A 38 3.80 -4.91 13.26
CA LEU A 38 2.80 -4.71 14.32
C LEU A 38 3.36 -4.91 15.75
N ASP A 39 4.52 -5.50 15.89
CA ASP A 39 5.20 -5.66 17.17
C ASP A 39 6.07 -4.44 17.50
N ARG A 40 6.20 -3.47 16.58
CA ARG A 40 6.91 -2.21 16.77
C ARG A 40 5.93 -1.11 17.24
N PRO A 41 6.05 -0.59 18.47
CA PRO A 41 5.14 0.45 18.98
C PRO A 41 5.11 1.72 18.13
N GLU A 42 6.25 2.09 17.54
CA GLU A 42 6.39 3.25 16.65
C GLU A 42 5.56 3.10 15.37
N TYR A 43 5.49 1.89 14.81
CA TYR A 43 4.63 1.61 13.67
C TYR A 43 3.14 1.63 14.07
N VAL A 44 2.82 1.02 15.22
CA VAL A 44 1.44 0.95 15.74
C VAL A 44 0.87 2.33 16.04
N LEU A 45 1.72 3.26 16.51
CA LEU A 45 1.33 4.66 16.79
C LEU A 45 0.71 5.37 15.58
N ASN A 46 1.09 4.97 14.36
CA ASN A 46 0.51 5.46 13.11
C ASN A 46 0.65 6.98 12.93
N ASP A 47 1.80 7.51 13.21
CA ASP A 47 2.15 8.90 12.91
C ASP A 47 2.74 9.07 11.49
N SER A 48 3.24 10.26 11.20
CA SER A 48 3.86 10.60 9.91
C SER A 48 5.11 9.74 9.59
N SER A 49 5.75 9.14 10.62
CA SER A 49 6.94 8.29 10.46
C SER A 49 6.62 6.81 10.27
N ARG A 50 5.36 6.38 10.36
CA ARG A 50 4.94 4.96 10.25
C ARG A 50 5.61 4.21 9.10
N CYS A 51 5.69 4.84 7.90
CA CYS A 51 6.28 4.20 6.73
C CYS A 51 7.79 3.99 6.86
N PHE A 52 8.48 4.82 7.65
CA PHE A 52 9.88 4.59 8.02
C PHE A 52 10.00 3.29 8.82
N HIS A 53 9.26 3.16 9.92
CA HIS A 53 9.33 1.99 10.81
C HIS A 53 8.91 0.68 10.11
N CYS A 54 7.93 0.75 9.20
CA CYS A 54 7.56 -0.40 8.38
C CYS A 54 8.69 -0.85 7.45
N LYS A 55 9.40 0.10 6.82
CA LYS A 55 10.52 -0.21 5.92
C LYS A 55 11.77 -0.61 6.66
N ASP A 56 12.03 -0.02 7.81
CA ASP A 56 13.11 -0.36 8.70
C ASP A 56 13.02 -1.84 9.14
N GLU A 57 11.85 -2.28 9.63
CA GLU A 57 11.56 -3.68 9.94
C GLU A 57 11.80 -4.60 8.73
N LEU A 58 11.26 -4.22 7.56
CA LEU A 58 11.45 -5.01 6.34
C LEU A 58 12.93 -5.19 6.01
N PHE A 59 13.70 -4.12 6.09
CA PHE A 59 15.12 -4.16 5.73
C PHE A 59 15.97 -4.89 6.76
N ASP A 60 15.64 -4.81 8.06
CA ASP A 60 16.27 -5.66 9.11
C ASP A 60 16.11 -7.15 8.75
N VAL A 61 14.88 -7.57 8.43
CA VAL A 61 14.61 -8.98 8.04
C VAL A 61 15.33 -9.35 6.73
N MET A 62 15.34 -8.43 5.76
CA MET A 62 16.03 -8.66 4.48
C MET A 62 17.55 -8.71 4.61
N GLU A 63 18.16 -7.94 5.50
CA GLU A 63 19.59 -8.00 5.78
C GLU A 63 19.98 -9.36 6.37
N ALA A 64 19.25 -9.83 7.39
CA ALA A 64 19.44 -11.15 7.96
C ALA A 64 19.29 -12.26 6.89
N PHE A 65 18.25 -12.14 6.05
CA PHE A 65 18.05 -13.08 4.94
C PHE A 65 19.18 -13.03 3.91
N ARG A 66 19.64 -11.85 3.53
CA ARG A 66 20.76 -11.62 2.60
C ARG A 66 22.03 -12.31 3.09
N GLU A 67 22.37 -12.10 4.37
CA GLU A 67 23.56 -12.69 4.98
C GLU A 67 23.50 -14.22 5.03
N ALA A 68 22.38 -14.76 5.51
CA ALA A 68 22.18 -16.20 5.63
C ALA A 68 22.22 -16.93 4.28
N ASN A 69 21.90 -16.26 3.18
CA ASN A 69 21.85 -16.86 1.84
C ASN A 69 22.97 -16.39 0.91
N GLY A 70 23.94 -15.62 1.40
CA GLY A 70 25.14 -15.21 0.64
C GLY A 70 24.87 -14.24 -0.50
N PHE A 71 23.81 -13.41 -0.43
CA PHE A 71 23.56 -12.36 -1.40
C PHE A 71 24.42 -11.12 -1.10
N ASN A 72 24.88 -10.43 -2.14
CA ASN A 72 25.77 -9.28 -1.99
C ASN A 72 25.02 -7.98 -1.65
N SER A 73 23.78 -7.81 -2.14
CA SER A 73 23.05 -6.57 -2.00
C SER A 73 21.53 -6.78 -1.98
N ILE A 74 20.84 -5.82 -1.41
CA ILE A 74 19.39 -5.69 -1.47
C ILE A 74 19.06 -4.55 -2.44
N ALA A 75 18.03 -4.72 -3.27
CA ALA A 75 17.55 -3.69 -4.17
C ALA A 75 16.04 -3.55 -4.06
N TYR A 76 15.51 -2.34 -4.32
CA TYR A 76 14.07 -2.07 -4.33
C TYR A 76 13.66 -1.19 -5.52
N GLY A 77 12.36 -1.19 -5.84
CA GLY A 77 11.82 -0.61 -7.07
C GLY A 77 11.42 0.86 -6.96
N VAL A 78 12.14 1.69 -6.19
CA VAL A 78 11.93 3.15 -6.23
C VAL A 78 12.35 3.70 -7.58
N ASN A 79 11.63 4.71 -8.09
CA ASN A 79 11.85 5.33 -9.39
C ASN A 79 11.96 6.86 -9.27
N LEU A 80 12.18 7.54 -10.38
CA LEU A 80 12.42 8.98 -10.40
C LEU A 80 11.22 9.79 -9.88
N ASP A 81 9.98 9.38 -10.17
CA ASP A 81 8.77 10.09 -9.73
C ASP A 81 8.53 9.97 -8.22
N ASP A 82 9.22 9.03 -7.56
CA ASP A 82 9.16 8.90 -6.10
C ASP A 82 10.04 9.93 -5.37
N GLN A 83 10.87 10.69 -6.10
CA GLN A 83 11.64 11.80 -5.53
C GLN A 83 10.74 13.04 -5.37
N GLY A 84 10.86 13.69 -4.22
CA GLY A 84 10.06 14.90 -3.92
C GLY A 84 8.65 14.63 -3.38
N ASP A 85 8.24 13.36 -3.25
CA ASP A 85 7.02 12.98 -2.56
C ASP A 85 7.30 12.69 -1.06
N PHE A 86 6.27 12.85 -0.22
CA PHE A 86 6.36 12.50 1.19
C PHE A 86 6.50 10.98 1.36
N ARG A 87 7.74 10.48 1.46
CA ARG A 87 8.06 9.05 1.55
C ARG A 87 9.08 8.73 2.65
N PRO A 88 8.68 8.76 3.92
CA PRO A 88 9.58 8.46 5.05
C PRO A 88 10.32 7.12 4.92
N GLY A 89 9.70 6.13 4.25
CA GLY A 89 10.33 4.84 4.00
C GLY A 89 11.59 4.88 3.13
N GLN A 90 11.83 5.94 2.36
CA GLN A 90 13.11 6.09 1.63
C GLN A 90 14.27 6.40 2.56
N ALA A 91 14.02 7.04 3.70
CA ALA A 91 15.05 7.26 4.72
C ALA A 91 15.54 5.92 5.30
N ALA A 92 14.64 4.99 5.57
CA ALA A 92 15.02 3.63 5.98
C ALA A 92 15.85 2.92 4.91
N ALA A 93 15.46 2.98 3.63
CA ALA A 93 16.24 2.39 2.54
C ALA A 93 17.67 2.93 2.44
N ARG A 94 17.84 4.26 2.64
CA ARG A 94 19.18 4.88 2.70
C ARG A 94 19.99 4.40 3.90
N GLN A 95 19.37 4.28 5.07
CA GLN A 95 20.01 3.81 6.31
C GLN A 95 20.53 2.37 6.15
N HIS A 96 19.77 1.51 5.49
CA HIS A 96 20.11 0.12 5.20
C HIS A 96 20.90 -0.08 3.90
N HIS A 97 21.38 0.99 3.28
CA HIS A 97 22.17 0.94 2.04
C HIS A 97 21.52 0.12 0.91
N VAL A 98 20.19 0.15 0.81
CA VAL A 98 19.44 -0.58 -0.20
C VAL A 98 19.61 0.07 -1.57
N ALA A 99 20.04 -0.69 -2.56
CA ALA A 99 20.25 -0.20 -3.92
C ALA A 99 18.92 0.19 -4.60
N SER A 100 18.96 1.21 -5.44
CA SER A 100 17.79 1.77 -6.14
C SER A 100 18.01 1.83 -7.67
N PRO A 101 18.20 0.67 -8.34
CA PRO A 101 18.68 0.63 -9.73
C PRO A 101 17.79 1.36 -10.74
N LEU A 102 16.47 1.42 -10.52
CA LEU A 102 15.56 2.16 -11.42
C LEU A 102 15.73 3.68 -11.25
N LEU A 103 15.92 4.13 -10.02
CA LEU A 103 16.21 5.52 -9.72
C LEU A 103 17.58 5.93 -10.24
N ASP A 104 18.60 5.09 -10.04
CA ASP A 104 19.97 5.33 -10.50
C ASP A 104 20.03 5.40 -12.04
N ALA A 105 19.17 4.66 -12.72
CA ALA A 105 18.99 4.72 -14.18
C ALA A 105 18.13 5.90 -14.65
N GLY A 106 17.59 6.72 -13.75
CA GLY A 106 16.73 7.85 -14.08
C GLY A 106 15.37 7.49 -14.67
N LEU A 107 14.87 6.27 -14.40
CA LEU A 107 13.62 5.81 -14.98
C LEU A 107 12.42 6.41 -14.24
N THR A 108 11.49 6.97 -15.02
CA THR A 108 10.17 7.40 -14.55
C THR A 108 9.23 6.21 -14.44
N LYS A 109 8.10 6.40 -13.76
CA LYS A 109 7.04 5.40 -13.68
C LYS A 109 6.45 5.08 -15.06
N GLN A 110 6.42 6.07 -15.97
CA GLN A 110 5.96 5.84 -17.35
C GLN A 110 6.95 4.99 -18.12
N ASP A 111 8.26 5.27 -18.04
CA ASP A 111 9.29 4.44 -18.68
C ASP A 111 9.21 2.98 -18.23
N ILE A 112 9.00 2.75 -16.92
CA ILE A 112 8.87 1.40 -16.38
C ILE A 112 7.62 0.69 -16.94
N ARG A 113 6.49 1.41 -17.09
CA ARG A 113 5.27 0.86 -17.70
C ARG A 113 5.46 0.52 -19.17
N ASP A 114 6.13 1.39 -19.92
CA ASP A 114 6.40 1.18 -21.34
C ASP A 114 7.34 -0.02 -21.56
N LEU A 115 8.35 -0.16 -20.71
CA LEU A 115 9.24 -1.33 -20.69
C LEU A 115 8.48 -2.62 -20.34
N ALA A 116 7.60 -2.56 -19.33
CA ALA A 116 6.77 -3.70 -18.94
C ALA A 116 5.79 -4.11 -20.04
N LEU A 117 5.17 -3.14 -20.74
CA LEU A 117 4.31 -3.38 -21.89
C LEU A 117 5.10 -4.01 -23.04
N ALA A 118 6.26 -3.47 -23.40
CA ALA A 118 7.13 -3.99 -24.42
C ALA A 118 7.61 -5.42 -24.14
N ALA A 119 7.79 -5.75 -22.85
CA ALA A 119 8.12 -7.09 -22.38
C ALA A 119 6.90 -8.05 -22.28
N GLY A 120 5.69 -7.58 -22.60
CA GLY A 120 4.46 -8.37 -22.52
C GLY A 120 4.01 -8.71 -21.10
N LEU A 121 4.44 -7.94 -20.10
CA LEU A 121 4.08 -8.19 -18.70
C LEU A 121 2.66 -7.68 -18.41
N ARG A 122 1.80 -8.54 -17.86
CA ARG A 122 0.40 -8.20 -17.55
C ARG A 122 0.22 -7.08 -16.49
N VAL A 123 1.29 -6.73 -15.79
CA VAL A 123 1.27 -5.74 -14.71
C VAL A 123 1.58 -4.32 -15.17
N TRP A 124 1.79 -4.08 -16.46
CA TRP A 124 2.21 -2.80 -17.02
C TRP A 124 1.28 -1.63 -16.67
N ASP A 125 -0.04 -1.86 -16.63
CA ASP A 125 -1.06 -0.86 -16.31
C ASP A 125 -1.60 -0.95 -14.88
N LYS A 126 -1.01 -1.85 -14.05
CA LYS A 126 -1.47 -2.08 -12.68
C LYS A 126 -1.47 -0.77 -11.86
N PRO A 127 -2.62 -0.41 -11.24
CA PRO A 127 -2.68 0.75 -10.37
C PRO A 127 -1.73 0.63 -9.17
N ALA A 128 -1.24 1.76 -8.66
CA ALA A 128 -0.42 1.78 -7.46
C ALA A 128 -1.18 1.20 -6.26
N SER A 129 -0.55 0.21 -5.61
CA SER A 129 -1.12 -0.49 -4.46
C SER A 129 -0.40 -0.04 -3.19
N ALA A 130 -1.01 0.88 -2.43
CA ALA A 130 -0.52 1.22 -1.11
C ALA A 130 -0.94 0.16 -0.08
N CYS A 131 -0.21 0.06 1.06
CA CYS A 131 -0.49 -0.89 2.13
C CYS A 131 -1.84 -0.59 2.83
N LEU A 132 -2.48 -1.57 3.45
CA LEU A 132 -3.76 -1.42 4.16
C LEU A 132 -3.67 -0.38 5.30
N SER A 133 -2.53 -0.28 5.98
CA SER A 133 -2.33 0.70 7.04
C SER A 133 -2.45 2.16 6.57
N SER A 134 -2.21 2.44 5.29
CA SER A 134 -2.42 3.78 4.72
C SER A 134 -3.90 4.20 4.66
N ARG A 135 -4.84 3.29 4.95
CA ARG A 135 -6.28 3.54 5.04
C ARG A 135 -6.71 3.94 6.44
N ILE A 136 -5.87 3.70 7.45
CA ILE A 136 -6.17 4.05 8.84
C ILE A 136 -5.76 5.50 9.07
N GLU A 137 -6.67 6.29 9.65
CA GLU A 137 -6.44 7.69 9.97
C GLU A 137 -5.20 7.86 10.86
N TYR A 138 -4.34 8.83 10.54
CA TYR A 138 -3.16 9.14 11.34
C TYR A 138 -3.53 9.42 12.81
N GLY A 139 -2.69 8.92 13.72
CA GLY A 139 -2.93 8.98 15.17
C GLY A 139 -3.88 7.91 15.71
N ARG A 140 -4.51 7.10 14.84
CA ARG A 140 -5.23 5.89 15.27
C ARG A 140 -4.31 4.69 15.19
N PRO A 141 -4.24 3.85 16.25
CA PRO A 141 -3.38 2.67 16.23
C PRO A 141 -3.65 1.75 15.04
N VAL A 142 -2.57 1.29 14.42
CA VAL A 142 -2.67 0.20 13.43
C VAL A 142 -2.82 -1.11 14.20
N THR A 143 -3.97 -1.78 14.03
CA THR A 143 -4.23 -3.08 14.66
C THR A 143 -4.60 -4.12 13.61
N ARG A 144 -4.46 -5.41 13.94
CA ARG A 144 -4.87 -6.52 13.05
C ARG A 144 -6.35 -6.43 12.70
N GLU A 145 -7.18 -6.04 13.65
CA GLU A 145 -8.63 -5.88 13.48
C GLU A 145 -8.93 -4.76 12.49
N ALA A 146 -8.31 -3.58 12.65
CA ALA A 146 -8.49 -2.46 11.75
C ALA A 146 -8.02 -2.78 10.31
N LEU A 147 -6.88 -3.46 10.17
CA LEU A 147 -6.38 -3.92 8.87
C LEU A 147 -7.34 -4.91 8.21
N SER A 148 -7.83 -5.91 8.98
CA SER A 148 -8.79 -6.91 8.49
C SER A 148 -10.11 -6.29 8.06
N VAL A 149 -10.63 -5.32 8.81
CA VAL A 149 -11.87 -4.61 8.46
C VAL A 149 -11.69 -3.81 7.17
N VAL A 150 -10.55 -3.13 7.02
CA VAL A 150 -10.23 -2.41 5.77
C VAL A 150 -10.13 -3.37 4.59
N GLU A 151 -9.41 -4.47 4.74
CA GLU A 151 -9.23 -5.48 3.67
C GLU A 151 -10.58 -6.04 3.23
N ARG A 152 -11.40 -6.53 4.17
CA ARG A 152 -12.73 -7.07 3.88
C ARG A 152 -13.65 -6.03 3.22
N GLY A 153 -13.53 -4.76 3.61
CA GLY A 153 -14.25 -3.67 2.97
C GLY A 153 -13.79 -3.42 1.53
N GLU A 154 -12.48 -3.45 1.27
CA GLU A 154 -11.93 -3.31 -0.08
C GLU A 154 -12.26 -4.52 -0.96
N ASP A 155 -12.29 -5.74 -0.41
CA ASP A 155 -12.72 -6.94 -1.13
C ASP A 155 -14.20 -6.86 -1.52
N ALA A 156 -15.07 -6.42 -0.61
CA ALA A 156 -16.49 -6.23 -0.91
C ALA A 156 -16.73 -5.19 -2.01
N LEU A 157 -15.97 -4.08 -2.03
CA LEU A 157 -16.06 -3.10 -3.12
C LEU A 157 -15.60 -3.70 -4.46
N ARG A 158 -14.58 -4.56 -4.44
CA ARG A 158 -14.11 -5.29 -5.62
C ARG A 158 -15.16 -6.25 -6.15
N GLU A 159 -15.82 -7.01 -5.25
CA GLU A 159 -16.92 -7.92 -5.60
C GLU A 159 -18.12 -7.18 -6.18
N LEU A 160 -18.41 -5.97 -5.69
CA LEU A 160 -19.40 -5.06 -6.29
C LEU A 160 -18.95 -4.52 -7.65
N GLY A 161 -17.72 -4.80 -8.11
CA GLY A 161 -17.21 -4.42 -9.43
C GLY A 161 -16.65 -3.00 -9.51
N PHE A 162 -16.31 -2.37 -8.38
CA PHE A 162 -15.52 -1.13 -8.39
C PHE A 162 -14.06 -1.44 -8.74
N ARG A 163 -13.41 -0.56 -9.50
CA ARG A 163 -12.04 -0.77 -10.00
C ARG A 163 -11.00 -0.01 -9.19
N GLN A 164 -11.26 1.24 -8.88
CA GLN A 164 -10.35 2.08 -8.10
C GLN A 164 -11.08 2.65 -6.89
N PHE A 165 -10.68 2.19 -5.72
CA PHE A 165 -11.35 2.53 -4.47
C PHE A 165 -10.38 2.52 -3.30
N ARG A 166 -10.82 3.10 -2.18
CA ARG A 166 -10.17 3.00 -0.86
C ARG A 166 -11.23 2.99 0.24
N VAL A 167 -10.99 2.17 1.25
CA VAL A 167 -11.80 2.12 2.47
C VAL A 167 -11.02 2.81 3.59
N ARG A 168 -11.36 4.07 3.89
CA ARG A 168 -10.69 4.86 4.92
C ARG A 168 -11.34 4.63 6.28
N HIS A 169 -10.53 4.21 7.24
CA HIS A 169 -10.96 3.90 8.59
C HIS A 169 -10.73 5.10 9.51
N HIS A 170 -11.82 5.77 9.93
CA HIS A 170 -11.84 6.89 10.85
C HIS A 170 -12.53 6.50 12.18
N GLY A 171 -12.14 5.35 12.77
CA GLY A 171 -12.77 4.81 13.96
C GLY A 171 -14.18 4.28 13.70
N GLU A 172 -15.19 4.97 14.18
CA GLU A 172 -16.60 4.56 13.98
C GLU A 172 -17.15 4.91 12.58
N ILE A 173 -16.39 5.68 11.80
CA ILE A 173 -16.78 6.16 10.48
C ILE A 173 -15.92 5.44 9.43
N VAL A 174 -16.56 4.91 8.40
CA VAL A 174 -15.87 4.56 7.15
C VAL A 174 -16.10 5.65 6.12
N ARG A 175 -15.04 6.08 5.45
CA ARG A 175 -15.10 6.96 4.28
C ARG A 175 -14.67 6.17 3.06
N ILE A 176 -15.61 5.90 2.17
CA ILE A 176 -15.41 5.17 0.93
C ILE A 176 -14.99 6.17 -0.13
N GLU A 177 -13.87 5.90 -0.80
CA GLU A 177 -13.43 6.63 -1.99
C GLU A 177 -13.54 5.69 -3.18
N VAL A 178 -14.18 6.12 -4.26
CA VAL A 178 -14.22 5.41 -5.56
C VAL A 178 -13.70 6.32 -6.66
N ALA A 179 -13.35 5.76 -7.82
CA ALA A 179 -12.97 6.58 -8.98
C ALA A 179 -14.07 7.61 -9.29
N LYS A 180 -13.68 8.80 -9.78
CA LYS A 180 -14.65 9.87 -10.09
C LYS A 180 -15.71 9.42 -11.10
N GLU A 181 -15.31 8.61 -12.05
CA GLU A 181 -16.17 8.04 -13.09
C GLU A 181 -17.19 7.04 -12.52
N GLU A 182 -16.90 6.46 -11.36
CA GLU A 182 -17.76 5.49 -10.66
C GLU A 182 -18.67 6.16 -9.60
N LEU A 183 -18.48 7.45 -9.31
CA LEU A 183 -19.31 8.19 -8.34
C LEU A 183 -20.82 8.15 -8.66
N PRO A 184 -21.26 8.34 -9.91
CA PRO A 184 -22.71 8.27 -10.23
C PRO A 184 -23.32 6.93 -9.82
N ARG A 185 -22.60 5.82 -10.01
CA ARG A 185 -23.02 4.47 -9.59
C ARG A 185 -23.00 4.33 -8.07
N ALA A 186 -21.97 4.87 -7.40
CA ALA A 186 -21.85 4.81 -5.94
C ALA A 186 -22.93 5.63 -5.22
N LEU A 187 -23.44 6.68 -5.84
CA LEU A 187 -24.50 7.56 -5.32
C LEU A 187 -25.92 7.01 -5.58
N ASP A 188 -26.04 5.92 -6.37
CA ASP A 188 -27.34 5.29 -6.55
C ASP A 188 -27.88 4.76 -5.22
N SER A 189 -29.20 4.90 -5.00
CA SER A 189 -29.83 4.56 -3.73
C SER A 189 -29.70 3.07 -3.36
N ALA A 190 -29.76 2.18 -4.36
CA ALA A 190 -29.57 0.74 -4.13
C ALA A 190 -28.14 0.44 -3.75
N MET A 191 -27.15 1.07 -4.41
CA MET A 191 -25.73 0.92 -4.08
C MET A 191 -25.41 1.51 -2.71
N ALA A 192 -25.98 2.67 -2.36
CA ALA A 192 -25.84 3.24 -1.03
C ALA A 192 -26.39 2.32 0.06
N GLY A 193 -27.49 1.61 -0.22
CA GLY A 193 -28.04 0.57 0.66
C GLY A 193 -27.07 -0.60 0.85
N GLU A 194 -26.45 -1.07 -0.24
CA GLU A 194 -25.44 -2.14 -0.16
C GLU A 194 -24.19 -1.69 0.64
N PHE A 195 -23.70 -0.49 0.42
CA PHE A 195 -22.60 0.04 1.23
C PHE A 195 -22.97 0.08 2.71
N ALA A 196 -24.16 0.60 3.04
CA ALA A 196 -24.62 0.65 4.42
C ALA A 196 -24.69 -0.76 5.03
N ARG A 197 -25.25 -1.74 4.32
CA ARG A 197 -25.36 -3.12 4.78
C ARG A 197 -23.98 -3.74 5.04
N ILE A 198 -23.05 -3.63 4.09
CA ILE A 198 -21.72 -4.23 4.17
C ILE A 198 -20.92 -3.60 5.30
N PHE A 199 -20.79 -2.29 5.32
CA PHE A 199 -19.91 -1.61 6.27
C PHE A 199 -20.48 -1.56 7.70
N LYS A 200 -21.82 -1.60 7.86
CA LYS A 200 -22.44 -1.85 9.17
C LYS A 200 -22.12 -3.23 9.70
N ALA A 201 -22.16 -4.26 8.85
CA ALA A 201 -21.77 -5.61 9.22
C ALA A 201 -20.27 -5.75 9.57
N LEU A 202 -19.42 -4.86 9.04
CA LEU A 202 -18.01 -4.74 9.40
C LEU A 202 -17.78 -3.94 10.70
N GLY A 203 -18.82 -3.41 11.34
CA GLY A 203 -18.78 -2.77 12.65
C GLY A 203 -18.76 -1.23 12.64
N PHE A 204 -18.80 -0.57 11.47
CA PHE A 204 -18.85 0.89 11.41
C PHE A 204 -20.23 1.43 11.83
N LYS A 205 -20.23 2.51 12.62
CA LYS A 205 -21.47 3.21 12.99
C LYS A 205 -21.97 4.15 11.89
N PHE A 206 -21.05 4.70 11.10
CA PHE A 206 -21.39 5.62 10.02
C PHE A 206 -20.68 5.20 8.74
N VAL A 207 -21.42 5.18 7.65
CA VAL A 207 -20.93 4.86 6.31
C VAL A 207 -21.05 6.12 5.45
N THR A 208 -19.94 6.58 4.91
CA THR A 208 -19.84 7.81 4.14
C THR A 208 -19.15 7.57 2.81
N LEU A 209 -19.51 8.37 1.80
CA LEU A 209 -18.85 8.40 0.50
C LEU A 209 -18.11 9.73 0.36
N ASP A 210 -16.86 9.70 -0.08
CA ASP A 210 -16.12 10.91 -0.45
C ASP A 210 -16.64 11.45 -1.79
N LEU A 211 -17.26 12.61 -1.79
CA LEU A 211 -17.86 13.20 -2.98
C LEU A 211 -16.83 13.73 -3.99
N GLU A 212 -15.58 13.87 -3.59
CA GLU A 212 -14.49 14.21 -4.50
C GLU A 212 -13.86 12.97 -5.17
N GLY A 213 -14.27 11.78 -4.73
CA GLY A 213 -13.75 10.50 -5.21
C GLY A 213 -12.32 10.21 -4.78
N PHE A 214 -11.75 9.16 -5.38
CA PHE A 214 -10.38 8.74 -5.10
C PHE A 214 -9.36 9.80 -5.55
N ARG A 215 -8.43 10.12 -4.63
CA ARG A 215 -7.27 10.99 -4.87
C ARG A 215 -6.04 10.37 -4.22
N SER A 216 -4.92 10.36 -4.96
CA SER A 216 -3.64 9.95 -4.38
C SER A 216 -3.28 10.89 -3.23
N GLY A 217 -2.83 10.34 -2.10
CA GLY A 217 -2.38 11.13 -0.95
C GLY A 217 -3.50 11.82 -0.15
N SER A 218 -4.79 11.49 -0.35
CA SER A 218 -5.91 12.15 0.35
C SER A 218 -5.78 12.14 1.87
N MET A 219 -5.13 11.13 2.46
CA MET A 219 -4.87 11.06 3.91
C MET A 219 -3.75 12.01 4.37
N ASN A 220 -2.86 12.42 3.48
CA ASN A 220 -1.76 13.34 3.83
C ASN A 220 -2.28 14.74 4.19
N SER A 221 -3.49 15.11 3.74
CA SER A 221 -4.13 16.36 4.15
C SER A 221 -4.46 16.43 5.66
N LEU A 222 -4.41 15.30 6.35
CA LEU A 222 -4.59 15.24 7.80
C LEU A 222 -3.28 15.46 8.58
N LEU A 223 -2.14 15.46 7.89
CA LEU A 223 -0.84 15.70 8.52
C LEU A 223 -0.58 17.21 8.66
N PRO A 224 0.11 17.61 9.75
CA PRO A 224 0.63 18.97 9.87
C PRO A 224 1.55 19.31 8.69
N ILE A 225 1.48 20.55 8.20
CA ILE A 225 2.34 21.02 7.08
C ILE A 225 3.82 20.84 7.41
N GLU A 226 4.19 20.97 8.67
CA GLU A 226 5.57 20.81 9.15
C GLU A 226 6.09 19.38 8.92
N ASP A 227 5.26 18.36 9.12
CA ASP A 227 5.62 16.96 8.89
C ASP A 227 5.81 16.67 7.41
N LEU A 228 4.97 17.24 6.56
CA LEU A 228 5.10 17.10 5.09
C LEU A 228 6.40 17.72 4.56
N ARG A 229 6.91 18.78 5.19
CA ARG A 229 8.16 19.46 4.79
C ARG A 229 9.43 18.76 5.26
N ARG A 230 9.36 17.94 6.32
CA ARG A 230 10.54 17.25 6.91
C ARG A 230 10.99 16.01 6.15
N ALA A 231 10.17 15.48 5.28
CA ALA A 231 10.41 14.22 4.59
C ALA A 231 10.63 14.34 3.08
N GLY A 232 10.77 15.59 2.57
CA GLY A 232 11.13 15.91 1.19
C GLY A 232 12.63 16.14 0.99
#